data_d3a2b68dff13a4e41625a5a782313a52
#
_entry.id   d3a2b68dff13a4e41625a5a782313a52
#
_cell.length_a   1.000
_cell.length_b   1.000
_cell.length_c   1.000
_cell.angle_alpha   90.00
_cell.angle_beta   90.00
_cell.angle_gamma   90.00
#
_symmetry.space_group_name_H-M   'P 1'
#
loop_
_entity.id
_entity.type
_entity.pdbx_description
1 polymer ?
#
loop_
_entity_poly.entity_id
_entity_poly.type
_entity_poly.pdbx_seq_one_letter_code
_entity_poly.pdbx_strand_id
1 'polypeptide(L)'
;MSRADVNPADTERAVRIDLAAVRHNVGVLRERIRRPDGSRPLLTAVVKADAYGHGAVAVARAAAAANADRLGVAHVREALALRAAGVRLPVLAWLHTGATDFAAAVEAEVTLGVSGWDLDAVAVAVRGLRARGGAGPEARAVLHLKADTGLGRHGCTPERWPAFVARAAELEAAGLVRVEGVFSHLGVADEPDRAAETTAQLLRFERMAAEAAETLGHPLLRHLANTPAALARPDAHLDMVRVGLGLYGLSPFADVTAAELGLRPAMSLVTVLANVKAVPAGQGVSYGFRHVTAEPTTLGLVPVGYADGVPRVVEGTRVQVGGRTVPVVGRIAMDQFVVDLGPDAADAPGDAVELFGPASGIPVEEWAAAAGTINYELVTRIGGRVDRQHVDPTPTQEARP
;
A
#
# COMPACT_ATOMS: atom_id res chain seq x y z
N MET A 1 -16.60 0.19 20.76
CA MET A 1 -17.46 1.18 20.04
C MET A 1 -18.85 1.14 20.67
N SER A 2 -19.40 2.28 21.08
CA SER A 2 -20.78 2.34 21.56
C SER A 2 -21.74 2.36 20.36
N ARG A 3 -23.02 2.03 20.58
CA ARG A 3 -24.09 2.18 19.56
C ARG A 3 -24.13 3.56 18.88
N ALA A 4 -23.48 4.57 19.47
CA ALA A 4 -23.47 5.95 19.00
C ALA A 4 -22.42 6.24 17.90
N ASP A 5 -21.43 5.33 17.68
CA ASP A 5 -20.30 5.60 16.77
C ASP A 5 -20.51 5.12 15.33
N VAL A 6 -21.57 4.35 15.08
CA VAL A 6 -22.02 3.97 13.73
C VAL A 6 -23.43 4.52 13.58
N ASN A 7 -23.59 5.56 12.78
CA ASN A 7 -24.93 5.97 12.38
C ASN A 7 -25.40 5.00 11.27
N PRO A 8 -26.35 4.09 11.56
CA PRO A 8 -26.80 3.08 10.59
C PRO A 8 -27.46 3.71 9.35
N ALA A 9 -27.87 4.97 9.43
CA ALA A 9 -28.50 5.69 8.34
C ALA A 9 -27.50 6.16 7.27
N ASP A 10 -26.18 6.18 7.58
CA ASP A 10 -25.20 6.81 6.71
C ASP A 10 -24.33 5.81 5.95
N THR A 11 -24.31 4.49 6.29
CA THR A 11 -23.40 3.57 5.61
C THR A 11 -23.78 2.10 5.79
N GLU A 12 -24.25 1.44 4.73
CA GLU A 12 -24.45 -0.02 4.76
C GLU A 12 -23.13 -0.78 4.96
N ARG A 13 -22.04 -0.26 4.39
CA ARG A 13 -20.68 -0.82 4.46
C ARG A 13 -19.63 0.26 4.16
N ALA A 14 -18.61 0.35 4.97
CA ALA A 14 -17.51 1.31 4.77
C ALA A 14 -16.17 0.77 5.17
N VAL A 15 -15.12 1.27 4.51
CA VAL A 15 -13.79 1.31 5.08
C VAL A 15 -13.56 2.68 5.70
N ARG A 16 -13.25 2.69 6.99
CA ARG A 16 -12.80 3.87 7.71
C ARG A 16 -11.29 3.92 7.70
N ILE A 17 -10.75 5.04 7.23
CA ILE A 17 -9.32 5.26 7.11
C ILE A 17 -8.90 6.34 8.09
N ASP A 18 -8.14 5.97 9.10
CA ASP A 18 -7.58 6.86 10.10
C ASP A 18 -6.33 7.56 9.55
N LEU A 19 -6.47 8.84 9.18
CA LEU A 19 -5.36 9.64 8.67
C LEU A 19 -4.35 10.03 9.77
N ALA A 20 -4.76 10.05 11.05
CA ALA A 20 -3.82 10.26 12.15
C ALA A 20 -2.91 9.04 12.33
N ALA A 21 -3.43 7.81 12.14
CA ALA A 21 -2.61 6.59 12.11
C ALA A 21 -1.60 6.63 10.97
N VAL A 22 -1.98 7.07 9.77
CA VAL A 22 -1.05 7.25 8.64
C VAL A 22 0.07 8.22 9.00
N ARG A 23 -0.25 9.39 9.58
CA ARG A 23 0.77 10.37 10.01
C ARG A 23 1.69 9.80 11.09
N HIS A 24 1.14 9.11 12.08
CA HIS A 24 1.91 8.42 13.11
C HIS A 24 2.90 7.44 12.50
N ASN A 25 2.44 6.59 11.57
CA ASN A 25 3.27 5.58 10.91
C ASN A 25 4.42 6.20 10.12
N VAL A 26 4.17 7.31 9.41
CA VAL A 26 5.25 8.07 8.74
C VAL A 26 6.29 8.51 9.77
N GLY A 27 5.86 9.03 10.92
CA GLY A 27 6.75 9.43 12.01
C GLY A 27 7.62 8.27 12.52
N VAL A 28 7.00 7.12 12.80
CA VAL A 28 7.71 5.89 13.22
C VAL A 28 8.74 5.46 12.18
N LEU A 29 8.34 5.40 10.92
CA LEU A 29 9.24 4.99 9.82
C LEU A 29 10.41 5.97 9.65
N ARG A 30 10.17 7.27 9.79
CA ARG A 30 11.24 8.29 9.73
C ARG A 30 12.26 8.13 10.87
N GLU A 31 11.84 7.77 12.06
CA GLU A 31 12.77 7.49 13.17
C GLU A 31 13.53 6.17 12.94
N ARG A 32 12.90 5.14 12.40
CA ARG A 32 13.55 3.85 12.09
C ARG A 32 14.65 3.95 11.04
N ILE A 33 14.54 4.88 10.08
CA ILE A 33 15.56 5.08 9.05
C ILE A 33 16.62 6.11 9.43
N ARG A 34 16.60 6.66 10.65
CA ARG A 34 17.63 7.58 11.12
C ARG A 34 18.98 6.86 11.23
N ARG A 35 20.03 7.48 10.70
CA ARG A 35 21.40 6.98 10.81
C ARG A 35 22.04 7.36 12.15
N PRO A 36 23.10 6.66 12.56
CA PRO A 36 23.82 6.99 13.80
C PRO A 36 24.40 8.42 13.84
N ASP A 37 24.74 9.01 12.69
CA ASP A 37 25.21 10.39 12.57
C ASP A 37 24.08 11.44 12.64
N GLY A 38 22.84 11.00 12.85
CA GLY A 38 21.65 11.83 12.90
C GLY A 38 21.06 12.21 11.54
N SER A 39 21.74 11.91 10.42
CA SER A 39 21.19 12.09 9.08
C SER A 39 20.04 11.14 8.81
N ARG A 40 19.21 11.45 7.80
CA ARG A 40 18.09 10.61 7.39
C ARG A 40 18.06 10.46 5.88
N PRO A 41 17.87 9.24 5.37
CA PRO A 41 17.46 9.06 3.98
C PRO A 41 16.14 9.75 3.69
N LEU A 42 15.91 10.10 2.43
CA LEU A 42 14.60 10.55 1.97
C LEU A 42 13.57 9.42 2.15
N LEU A 43 12.35 9.77 2.55
CA LEU A 43 11.23 8.83 2.66
C LEU A 43 10.25 9.04 1.51
N THR A 44 10.13 8.04 0.64
CA THR A 44 9.09 7.98 -0.39
C THR A 44 7.89 7.21 0.13
N ALA A 45 6.75 7.88 0.27
CA ALA A 45 5.49 7.27 0.62
C ALA A 45 4.85 6.64 -0.64
N VAL A 46 4.67 5.32 -0.65
CA VAL A 46 4.15 4.58 -1.80
C VAL A 46 2.62 4.51 -1.72
N VAL A 47 1.96 5.23 -2.61
CA VAL A 47 0.49 5.41 -2.65
C VAL A 47 -0.16 4.84 -3.91
N LYS A 48 0.50 3.89 -4.59
CA LYS A 48 -0.05 3.15 -5.74
C LYS A 48 -1.29 2.35 -5.37
N ALA A 49 -2.07 1.92 -6.36
CA ALA A 49 -3.29 1.14 -6.18
C ALA A 49 -4.26 1.79 -5.18
N ASP A 50 -4.54 3.08 -5.40
CA ASP A 50 -5.35 3.93 -4.53
C ASP A 50 -4.86 3.90 -3.06
N ALA A 51 -3.52 4.04 -2.87
CA ALA A 51 -2.87 3.92 -1.56
C ALA A 51 -3.19 2.57 -0.88
N TYR A 52 -3.02 1.47 -1.59
CA TYR A 52 -3.39 0.12 -1.11
C TYR A 52 -4.85 0.05 -0.65
N GLY A 53 -5.75 0.70 -1.41
CA GLY A 53 -7.18 0.76 -1.09
C GLY A 53 -7.58 1.79 -0.02
N HIS A 54 -6.64 2.61 0.46
CA HIS A 54 -6.89 3.60 1.53
C HIS A 54 -7.30 5.00 1.01
N GLY A 55 -7.29 5.23 -0.32
CA GLY A 55 -7.58 6.53 -0.91
C GLY A 55 -6.33 7.39 -1.11
N ALA A 56 -5.78 7.36 -2.35
CA ALA A 56 -4.47 7.92 -2.67
C ALA A 56 -4.31 9.40 -2.33
N VAL A 57 -5.31 10.23 -2.62
CA VAL A 57 -5.23 11.69 -2.39
C VAL A 57 -5.18 12.03 -0.90
N ALA A 58 -6.05 11.42 -0.11
CA ALA A 58 -6.10 11.68 1.34
C ALA A 58 -4.82 11.20 2.03
N VAL A 59 -4.36 9.98 1.71
CA VAL A 59 -3.12 9.42 2.25
C VAL A 59 -1.90 10.24 1.81
N ALA A 60 -1.82 10.66 0.54
CA ALA A 60 -0.72 11.49 0.05
C ALA A 60 -0.63 12.82 0.81
N ARG A 61 -1.76 13.47 1.09
CA ARG A 61 -1.82 14.70 1.91
C ARG A 61 -1.42 14.44 3.36
N ALA A 62 -1.88 13.33 3.95
CA ALA A 62 -1.51 12.96 5.32
C ALA A 62 -0.01 12.66 5.43
N ALA A 63 0.55 11.91 4.46
CA ALA A 63 1.98 11.62 4.40
C ALA A 63 2.83 12.89 4.22
N ALA A 64 2.39 13.83 3.36
CA ALA A 64 3.03 15.13 3.18
C ALA A 64 3.04 15.95 4.48
N ALA A 65 1.90 16.00 5.18
CA ALA A 65 1.78 16.69 6.47
C ALA A 65 2.67 16.08 7.58
N ALA A 66 3.01 14.79 7.45
CA ALA A 66 3.93 14.08 8.33
C ALA A 66 5.38 14.08 7.81
N ASN A 67 5.71 14.96 6.86
CA ASN A 67 7.03 15.14 6.28
C ASN A 67 7.56 13.94 5.47
N ALA A 68 6.72 13.21 4.75
CA ALA A 68 7.21 12.38 3.66
C ALA A 68 7.86 13.29 2.60
N ASP A 69 8.99 12.87 2.04
CA ASP A 69 9.77 13.71 1.12
C ASP A 69 9.28 13.57 -0.33
N ARG A 70 8.80 12.39 -0.69
CA ARG A 70 8.34 12.05 -2.04
C ARG A 70 7.15 11.08 -1.99
N LEU A 71 6.46 10.94 -3.12
CA LEU A 71 5.44 9.92 -3.34
C LEU A 71 5.92 8.91 -4.39
N GLY A 72 5.43 7.68 -4.28
CA GLY A 72 5.69 6.63 -5.25
C GLY A 72 4.40 5.99 -5.73
N VAL A 73 4.24 5.86 -7.05
CA VAL A 73 3.09 5.21 -7.68
C VAL A 73 3.54 4.21 -8.74
N ALA A 74 2.66 3.30 -9.13
CA ALA A 74 2.99 2.37 -10.21
C ALA A 74 2.89 3.06 -11.58
N HIS A 75 1.77 3.69 -11.88
CA HIS A 75 1.46 4.20 -13.21
C HIS A 75 1.43 5.73 -13.26
N VAL A 76 1.80 6.29 -14.41
CA VAL A 76 1.70 7.74 -14.68
C VAL A 76 0.30 8.28 -14.42
N ARG A 77 -0.76 7.56 -14.78
CA ARG A 77 -2.14 7.98 -14.52
C ARG A 77 -2.44 8.22 -13.03
N GLU A 78 -1.82 7.44 -12.12
CA GLU A 78 -1.97 7.65 -10.68
C GLU A 78 -1.28 8.95 -10.25
N ALA A 79 -0.09 9.24 -10.80
CA ALA A 79 0.61 10.49 -10.56
C ALA A 79 -0.19 11.70 -11.08
N LEU A 80 -0.75 11.61 -12.28
CA LEU A 80 -1.59 12.67 -12.86
C LEU A 80 -2.86 12.92 -12.04
N ALA A 81 -3.48 11.88 -11.50
CA ALA A 81 -4.62 12.01 -10.59
C ALA A 81 -4.24 12.76 -9.30
N LEU A 82 -3.08 12.46 -8.71
CA LEU A 82 -2.55 13.20 -7.56
C LEU A 82 -2.29 14.68 -7.90
N ARG A 83 -1.69 14.96 -9.06
CA ARG A 83 -1.47 16.34 -9.54
C ARG A 83 -2.78 17.10 -9.74
N ALA A 84 -3.78 16.48 -10.39
CA ALA A 84 -5.12 17.06 -10.58
C ALA A 84 -5.81 17.38 -9.24
N ALA A 85 -5.55 16.57 -8.20
CA ALA A 85 -6.02 16.82 -6.83
C ALA A 85 -5.19 17.86 -6.05
N GLY A 86 -4.19 18.52 -6.70
CA GLY A 86 -3.38 19.56 -6.09
C GLY A 86 -2.22 19.07 -5.21
N VAL A 87 -1.88 17.79 -5.24
CA VAL A 87 -0.71 17.25 -4.52
C VAL A 87 0.57 17.71 -5.23
N ARG A 88 1.50 18.32 -4.47
CA ARG A 88 2.72 18.96 -5.02
C ARG A 88 4.03 18.23 -4.70
N LEU A 89 4.04 17.29 -3.74
CA LEU A 89 5.24 16.49 -3.48
C LEU A 89 5.78 15.86 -4.77
N PRO A 90 7.12 15.72 -4.92
CA PRO A 90 7.69 14.97 -6.03
C PRO A 90 7.09 13.56 -6.09
N VAL A 91 6.70 13.11 -7.29
CA VAL A 91 6.09 11.79 -7.52
C VAL A 91 6.96 10.98 -8.46
N LEU A 92 7.30 9.75 -8.10
CA LEU A 92 7.98 8.77 -8.94
C LEU A 92 6.98 7.70 -9.42
N ALA A 93 6.85 7.54 -10.75
CA ALA A 93 6.09 6.46 -11.39
C ALA A 93 7.05 5.49 -12.08
N TRP A 94 6.84 4.15 -11.94
CA TRP A 94 7.86 3.18 -12.34
C TRP A 94 7.38 1.99 -13.17
N LEU A 95 6.13 1.94 -13.57
CA LEU A 95 5.59 0.87 -14.41
C LEU A 95 4.91 1.46 -15.64
N HIS A 96 5.53 1.23 -16.80
CA HIS A 96 5.14 1.82 -18.07
C HIS A 96 4.71 0.76 -19.07
N THR A 97 3.84 1.16 -19.98
CA THR A 97 3.40 0.37 -21.14
C THR A 97 3.45 1.26 -22.38
N GLY A 98 3.25 0.70 -23.56
CA GLY A 98 3.14 1.49 -24.80
C GLY A 98 2.02 2.53 -24.81
N ALA A 99 1.05 2.43 -23.89
CA ALA A 99 -0.03 3.40 -23.71
C ALA A 99 0.28 4.49 -22.66
N THR A 100 1.49 4.51 -22.08
CA THR A 100 1.88 5.53 -21.09
C THR A 100 2.04 6.90 -21.76
N ASP A 101 1.33 7.90 -21.27
CA ASP A 101 1.49 9.28 -21.72
C ASP A 101 2.69 9.94 -21.03
N PHE A 102 3.88 9.73 -21.62
CA PHE A 102 5.12 10.34 -21.14
C PHE A 102 5.13 11.87 -21.31
N ALA A 103 4.42 12.41 -22.30
CA ALA A 103 4.34 13.85 -22.50
C ALA A 103 3.61 14.51 -21.32
N ALA A 104 2.42 14.00 -20.98
CA ALA A 104 1.68 14.48 -19.82
C ALA A 104 2.46 14.28 -18.50
N ALA A 105 3.24 13.19 -18.38
CA ALA A 105 4.08 12.97 -17.20
C ALA A 105 5.17 14.05 -17.06
N VAL A 106 5.82 14.44 -18.16
CA VAL A 106 6.85 15.49 -18.17
C VAL A 106 6.24 16.86 -17.85
N GLU A 107 5.10 17.21 -18.46
CA GLU A 107 4.38 18.46 -18.20
C GLU A 107 3.91 18.57 -16.74
N ALA A 108 3.56 17.42 -16.12
CA ALA A 108 3.14 17.34 -14.72
C ALA A 108 4.29 17.16 -13.73
N GLU A 109 5.55 17.26 -14.18
CA GLU A 109 6.76 17.09 -13.36
C GLU A 109 6.75 15.76 -12.59
N VAL A 110 6.39 14.67 -13.28
CA VAL A 110 6.46 13.29 -12.73
C VAL A 110 7.84 12.71 -13.02
N THR A 111 8.55 12.29 -12.00
CA THR A 111 9.79 11.52 -12.14
C THR A 111 9.46 10.12 -12.68
N LEU A 112 10.22 9.63 -13.67
CA LEU A 112 9.96 8.37 -14.34
C LEU A 112 11.04 7.33 -14.01
N GLY A 113 10.62 6.17 -13.52
CA GLY A 113 11.49 5.02 -13.31
C GLY A 113 11.56 4.17 -14.58
N VAL A 114 12.68 4.20 -15.30
CA VAL A 114 12.87 3.57 -16.62
C VAL A 114 13.85 2.41 -16.58
N SER A 115 13.71 1.45 -17.49
CA SER A 115 14.52 0.21 -17.46
C SER A 115 14.90 -0.39 -18.84
N GLY A 116 14.50 0.24 -19.94
CA GLY A 116 14.75 -0.29 -21.28
C GLY A 116 14.13 0.57 -22.37
N TRP A 117 13.17 0.03 -23.11
CA TRP A 117 12.47 0.69 -24.23
C TRP A 117 11.81 2.03 -23.85
N ASP A 118 11.40 2.15 -22.61
CA ASP A 118 10.77 3.33 -22.03
C ASP A 118 11.70 4.55 -22.01
N LEU A 119 13.00 4.37 -21.93
CA LEU A 119 13.99 5.45 -21.99
C LEU A 119 13.91 6.23 -23.31
N ASP A 120 13.93 5.53 -24.44
CA ASP A 120 13.83 6.18 -25.76
C ASP A 120 12.43 6.75 -26.03
N ALA A 121 11.38 6.08 -25.54
CA ALA A 121 10.01 6.58 -25.62
C ALA A 121 9.83 7.91 -24.88
N VAL A 122 10.44 8.05 -23.70
CA VAL A 122 10.47 9.33 -22.95
C VAL A 122 11.19 10.43 -23.77
N ALA A 123 12.35 10.10 -24.36
CA ALA A 123 13.09 11.06 -25.18
C ALA A 123 12.29 11.54 -26.40
N VAL A 124 11.54 10.64 -27.05
CA VAL A 124 10.61 10.97 -28.15
C VAL A 124 9.51 11.91 -27.66
N ALA A 125 8.92 11.62 -26.50
CA ALA A 125 7.89 12.47 -25.91
C ALA A 125 8.41 13.88 -25.60
N VAL A 126 9.60 14.01 -25.03
CA VAL A 126 10.23 15.33 -24.75
C VAL A 126 10.49 16.11 -26.03
N ARG A 127 11.02 15.48 -27.08
CA ARG A 127 11.19 16.14 -28.39
C ARG A 127 9.86 16.63 -28.97
N GLY A 128 8.83 15.81 -28.88
CA GLY A 128 7.47 16.15 -29.32
C GLY A 128 6.88 17.33 -28.53
N LEU A 129 7.11 17.40 -27.21
CA LEU A 129 6.70 18.54 -26.38
C LEU A 129 7.39 19.84 -26.80
N ARG A 130 8.71 19.81 -26.96
CA ARG A 130 9.49 20.99 -27.40
C ARG A 130 9.03 21.49 -28.77
N ALA A 131 8.77 20.58 -29.71
CA ALA A 131 8.31 20.95 -31.07
C ALA A 131 6.94 21.60 -31.08
N ARG A 132 6.06 21.29 -30.11
CA ARG A 132 4.74 21.91 -29.95
C ARG A 132 4.74 23.17 -29.08
N GLY A 133 5.89 23.57 -28.52
CA GLY A 133 6.00 24.68 -27.57
C GLY A 133 5.42 24.37 -26.18
N GLY A 134 5.13 23.08 -25.91
CA GLY A 134 4.70 22.61 -24.59
C GLY A 134 5.89 22.53 -23.61
N ALA A 135 5.66 22.89 -22.35
CA ALA A 135 6.64 22.90 -21.26
C ALA A 135 7.96 23.68 -21.54
N GLY A 136 7.98 24.49 -22.62
CA GLY A 136 9.11 25.32 -23.01
C GLY A 136 10.29 24.56 -23.68
N PRO A 137 11.27 25.31 -24.24
CA PRO A 137 12.39 24.73 -25.00
C PRO A 137 13.34 23.92 -24.11
N GLU A 138 13.37 24.15 -22.81
CA GLU A 138 14.21 23.49 -21.82
C GLU A 138 13.52 22.29 -21.14
N ALA A 139 12.32 21.90 -21.61
CA ALA A 139 11.61 20.74 -21.07
C ALA A 139 12.50 19.50 -21.12
N ARG A 140 12.64 18.80 -19.99
CA ARG A 140 13.37 17.55 -19.86
C ARG A 140 12.66 16.62 -18.88
N ALA A 141 12.76 15.31 -19.12
CA ALA A 141 12.25 14.33 -18.18
C ALA A 141 13.25 14.09 -17.04
N VAL A 142 12.75 13.96 -15.81
CA VAL A 142 13.56 13.51 -14.67
C VAL A 142 13.42 12.00 -14.55
N LEU A 143 14.55 11.30 -14.53
CA LEU A 143 14.59 9.84 -14.58
C LEU A 143 15.29 9.23 -13.37
N HIS A 144 14.77 8.08 -12.94
CA HIS A 144 15.49 7.12 -12.13
C HIS A 144 15.69 5.82 -12.93
N LEU A 145 16.93 5.40 -13.10
CA LEU A 145 17.27 4.16 -13.81
C LEU A 145 16.98 2.95 -12.92
N LYS A 146 16.25 1.98 -13.45
CA LYS A 146 15.86 0.78 -12.69
C LYS A 146 16.73 -0.41 -13.06
N ALA A 147 17.50 -0.89 -12.09
CA ALA A 147 18.30 -2.10 -12.20
C ALA A 147 17.51 -3.35 -11.77
N ASP A 148 17.69 -4.48 -12.47
CA ASP A 148 17.29 -5.77 -11.93
C ASP A 148 18.49 -6.41 -11.21
N THR A 149 18.39 -6.50 -9.91
CA THR A 149 19.43 -7.05 -9.05
C THR A 149 19.17 -8.49 -8.61
N GLY A 150 18.16 -9.14 -9.22
CA GLY A 150 17.86 -10.54 -8.98
C GLY A 150 16.42 -10.84 -8.57
N LEU A 151 15.52 -9.82 -8.58
CA LEU A 151 14.09 -10.08 -8.40
C LEU A 151 13.46 -10.77 -9.62
N GLY A 152 14.02 -10.54 -10.83
CA GLY A 152 13.56 -11.18 -12.06
C GLY A 152 12.16 -10.74 -12.53
N ARG A 153 11.73 -9.54 -12.15
CA ARG A 153 10.38 -9.02 -12.46
C ARG A 153 10.40 -7.83 -13.41
N HIS A 154 11.22 -6.82 -13.11
CA HIS A 154 11.30 -5.57 -13.88
C HIS A 154 12.59 -4.84 -13.50
N GLY A 155 13.28 -4.29 -14.50
CA GLY A 155 14.58 -3.63 -14.37
C GLY A 155 15.49 -4.00 -15.52
N CYS A 156 16.52 -3.21 -15.76
CA CYS A 156 17.57 -3.53 -16.70
C CYS A 156 18.51 -4.59 -16.09
N THR A 157 18.76 -5.69 -16.81
CA THR A 157 19.63 -6.76 -16.32
C THR A 157 21.10 -6.32 -16.29
N PRO A 158 21.95 -6.94 -15.47
CA PRO A 158 23.36 -6.58 -15.39
C PRO A 158 24.08 -6.61 -16.75
N GLU A 159 23.74 -7.56 -17.62
CA GLU A 159 24.37 -7.73 -18.95
C GLU A 159 24.04 -6.56 -19.89
N ARG A 160 22.85 -5.97 -19.74
CA ARG A 160 22.39 -4.85 -20.58
C ARG A 160 22.66 -3.48 -19.94
N TRP A 161 23.04 -3.48 -18.66
CA TRP A 161 23.19 -2.26 -17.87
C TRP A 161 24.18 -1.25 -18.45
N PRO A 162 25.41 -1.62 -18.89
CA PRO A 162 26.38 -0.66 -19.42
C PRO A 162 25.83 0.09 -20.65
N ALA A 163 25.21 -0.63 -21.59
CA ALA A 163 24.63 -0.03 -22.80
C ALA A 163 23.41 0.86 -22.47
N PHE A 164 22.59 0.46 -21.50
CA PHE A 164 21.43 1.24 -21.05
C PHE A 164 21.86 2.56 -20.39
N VAL A 165 22.88 2.52 -19.52
CA VAL A 165 23.41 3.73 -18.87
C VAL A 165 24.10 4.65 -19.88
N ALA A 166 24.89 4.10 -20.81
CA ALA A 166 25.51 4.89 -21.89
C ALA A 166 24.44 5.61 -22.72
N ARG A 167 23.34 4.92 -23.04
CA ARG A 167 22.21 5.55 -23.75
C ARG A 167 21.55 6.66 -22.93
N ALA A 168 21.39 6.48 -21.63
CA ALA A 168 20.86 7.53 -20.74
C ALA A 168 21.79 8.75 -20.70
N ALA A 169 23.11 8.55 -20.67
CA ALA A 169 24.12 9.61 -20.70
C ALA A 169 24.07 10.41 -22.04
N GLU A 170 23.91 9.74 -23.18
CA GLU A 170 23.72 10.41 -24.48
C GLU A 170 22.47 11.32 -24.48
N LEU A 171 21.37 10.84 -23.93
CA LEU A 171 20.11 11.60 -23.86
C LEU A 171 20.20 12.75 -22.86
N GLU A 172 20.95 12.58 -21.79
CA GLU A 172 21.21 13.64 -20.81
C GLU A 172 22.12 14.73 -21.42
N ALA A 173 23.20 14.36 -22.11
CA ALA A 173 24.05 15.28 -22.84
C ALA A 173 23.29 16.05 -23.94
N ALA A 174 22.28 15.42 -24.56
CA ALA A 174 21.37 16.08 -25.50
C ALA A 174 20.33 16.98 -24.79
N GLY A 175 20.33 17.06 -23.45
CA GLY A 175 19.43 17.86 -22.65
C GLY A 175 17.99 17.36 -22.62
N LEU A 176 17.71 16.14 -23.11
CA LEU A 176 16.35 15.58 -23.20
C LEU A 176 15.88 14.99 -21.86
N VAL A 177 16.82 14.48 -21.06
CA VAL A 177 16.56 13.88 -19.77
C VAL A 177 17.51 14.44 -18.71
N ARG A 178 17.19 14.24 -17.43
CA ARG A 178 18.08 14.38 -16.28
C ARG A 178 17.97 13.11 -15.47
N VAL A 179 19.06 12.38 -15.36
CA VAL A 179 19.11 11.19 -14.50
C VAL A 179 19.36 11.62 -13.07
N GLU A 180 18.36 11.49 -12.22
CA GLU A 180 18.44 11.89 -10.82
C GLU A 180 18.85 10.73 -9.90
N GLY A 181 18.51 9.49 -10.27
CA GLY A 181 18.76 8.38 -9.38
C GLY A 181 18.78 7.01 -10.05
N VAL A 182 19.15 6.03 -9.26
CA VAL A 182 19.16 4.59 -9.58
C VAL A 182 18.40 3.82 -8.51
N PHE A 183 17.63 2.82 -8.90
CA PHE A 183 16.91 1.99 -7.95
C PHE A 183 16.74 0.54 -8.39
N SER A 184 16.44 -0.30 -7.39
CA SER A 184 16.02 -1.68 -7.61
C SER A 184 14.94 -2.07 -6.61
N HIS A 185 14.64 -3.36 -6.49
CA HIS A 185 13.66 -3.88 -5.55
C HIS A 185 14.12 -5.20 -4.95
N LEU A 186 14.00 -5.32 -3.63
CA LEU A 186 14.38 -6.52 -2.89
C LEU A 186 13.26 -7.57 -2.97
N GLY A 187 13.66 -8.82 -3.13
CA GLY A 187 12.74 -9.93 -3.32
C GLY A 187 12.29 -10.61 -2.04
N VAL A 188 13.18 -10.66 -1.03
CA VAL A 188 13.01 -11.48 0.18
C VAL A 188 13.46 -10.75 1.46
N ALA A 189 13.32 -9.42 1.49
CA ALA A 189 13.73 -8.62 2.65
C ALA A 189 12.81 -8.80 3.88
N ASP A 190 11.68 -9.42 3.71
CA ASP A 190 10.70 -9.84 4.73
C ASP A 190 10.98 -11.24 5.30
N GLU A 191 11.94 -11.96 4.74
CA GLU A 191 12.33 -13.31 5.15
C GLU A 191 13.73 -13.28 5.82
N PRO A 192 13.84 -13.23 7.17
CA PRO A 192 15.13 -13.11 7.86
C PRO A 192 16.11 -14.26 7.55
N ASP A 193 15.61 -15.47 7.35
CA ASP A 193 16.41 -16.66 7.02
C ASP A 193 17.06 -16.56 5.63
N ARG A 194 16.61 -15.63 4.80
CA ARG A 194 17.11 -15.36 3.46
C ARG A 194 17.92 -14.05 3.36
N ALA A 195 18.47 -13.61 4.47
CA ALA A 195 19.27 -12.38 4.55
C ALA A 195 20.47 -12.37 3.58
N ALA A 196 21.04 -13.54 3.25
CA ALA A 196 22.16 -13.68 2.30
C ALA A 196 21.77 -13.23 0.88
N GLU A 197 20.55 -13.59 0.41
CA GLU A 197 20.04 -13.18 -0.91
C GLU A 197 19.78 -11.68 -0.95
N THR A 198 19.22 -11.11 0.12
CA THR A 198 19.04 -9.66 0.25
C THR A 198 20.39 -8.93 0.19
N THR A 199 21.42 -9.45 0.87
CA THR A 199 22.76 -8.90 0.83
C THR A 199 23.37 -9.00 -0.58
N ALA A 200 23.21 -10.14 -1.28
CA ALA A 200 23.67 -10.30 -2.64
C ALA A 200 23.00 -9.31 -3.61
N GLN A 201 21.71 -9.03 -3.44
CA GLN A 201 20.99 -8.00 -4.22
C GLN A 201 21.54 -6.60 -3.92
N LEU A 202 21.82 -6.26 -2.66
CA LEU A 202 22.39 -4.98 -2.26
C LEU A 202 23.76 -4.77 -2.90
N LEU A 203 24.69 -5.73 -2.76
CA LEU A 203 26.04 -5.63 -3.35
C LEU A 203 26.03 -5.51 -4.88
N ARG A 204 25.09 -6.20 -5.53
CA ARG A 204 24.89 -6.06 -6.98
C ARG A 204 24.38 -4.67 -7.33
N PHE A 205 23.44 -4.16 -6.56
CA PHE A 205 22.88 -2.83 -6.72
C PHE A 205 23.94 -1.74 -6.59
N GLU A 206 24.78 -1.81 -5.56
CA GLU A 206 25.83 -0.82 -5.32
C GLU A 206 26.84 -0.76 -6.48
N ARG A 207 27.24 -1.91 -7.04
CA ARG A 207 28.10 -1.96 -8.23
C ARG A 207 27.46 -1.30 -9.45
N MET A 208 26.19 -1.65 -9.75
CA MET A 208 25.46 -1.07 -10.87
C MET A 208 25.21 0.43 -10.69
N ALA A 209 24.95 0.89 -9.48
CA ALA A 209 24.77 2.30 -9.17
C ALA A 209 26.09 3.10 -9.31
N ALA A 210 27.22 2.52 -8.88
CA ALA A 210 28.54 3.13 -9.03
C ALA A 210 28.92 3.27 -10.52
N GLU A 211 28.72 2.23 -11.31
CA GLU A 211 28.94 2.26 -12.77
C GLU A 211 28.09 3.33 -13.45
N ALA A 212 26.82 3.46 -13.05
CA ALA A 212 25.96 4.52 -13.60
C ALA A 212 26.45 5.92 -13.24
N ALA A 213 26.84 6.15 -12.00
CA ALA A 213 27.34 7.45 -11.55
C ALA A 213 28.66 7.82 -12.25
N GLU A 214 29.55 6.86 -12.47
CA GLU A 214 30.79 7.05 -13.23
C GLU A 214 30.51 7.42 -14.69
N THR A 215 29.63 6.66 -15.37
CA THR A 215 29.29 6.89 -16.79
C THR A 215 28.59 8.24 -17.00
N LEU A 216 27.71 8.65 -16.08
CA LEU A 216 26.98 9.93 -16.13
C LEU A 216 27.82 11.11 -15.64
N GLY A 217 28.91 10.86 -14.92
CA GLY A 217 29.84 11.89 -14.42
C GLY A 217 29.30 12.71 -13.23
N HIS A 218 28.25 12.25 -12.54
CA HIS A 218 27.71 12.92 -11.38
C HIS A 218 27.06 11.93 -10.38
N PRO A 219 26.91 12.31 -9.08
CA PRO A 219 26.27 11.47 -8.09
C PRO A 219 24.78 11.28 -8.37
N LEU A 220 24.26 10.09 -8.01
CA LEU A 220 22.87 9.68 -8.20
C LEU A 220 22.23 9.32 -6.86
N LEU A 221 20.94 9.63 -6.68
CA LEU A 221 20.14 9.13 -5.57
C LEU A 221 19.98 7.62 -5.69
N ARG A 222 20.45 6.88 -4.70
CA ARG A 222 20.39 5.42 -4.66
C ARG A 222 19.25 4.98 -3.76
N HIS A 223 18.35 4.12 -4.25
CA HIS A 223 17.26 3.62 -3.42
C HIS A 223 16.88 2.17 -3.73
N LEU A 224 16.92 1.34 -2.69
CA LEU A 224 16.68 -0.09 -2.77
C LEU A 224 15.57 -0.54 -1.80
N ALA A 225 15.63 -0.06 -0.53
CA ALA A 225 14.79 -0.52 0.55
C ALA A 225 13.28 -0.30 0.26
N ASN A 226 12.51 -1.38 0.40
CA ASN A 226 11.06 -1.42 0.57
C ASN A 226 10.72 -1.37 2.08
N THR A 227 9.44 -1.53 2.46
CA THR A 227 9.03 -1.48 3.89
C THR A 227 9.83 -2.45 4.78
N PRO A 228 9.95 -3.77 4.47
CA PRO A 228 10.70 -4.67 5.34
C PRO A 228 12.17 -4.26 5.46
N ALA A 229 12.83 -3.89 4.37
CA ALA A 229 14.22 -3.43 4.44
C ALA A 229 14.38 -2.09 5.16
N ALA A 230 13.41 -1.18 5.06
CA ALA A 230 13.42 0.06 5.83
C ALA A 230 13.34 -0.19 7.34
N LEU A 231 12.65 -1.25 7.76
CA LEU A 231 12.48 -1.63 9.15
C LEU A 231 13.66 -2.47 9.72
N ALA A 232 14.25 -3.36 8.91
CA ALA A 232 15.16 -4.40 9.39
C ALA A 232 16.58 -4.35 8.78
N ARG A 233 16.84 -3.53 7.75
CA ARG A 233 18.13 -3.51 7.02
C ARG A 233 18.67 -2.08 6.87
N PRO A 234 19.29 -1.51 7.93
CA PRO A 234 19.87 -0.16 7.87
C PRO A 234 20.90 0.04 6.76
N ASP A 235 21.62 -1.03 6.40
CA ASP A 235 22.59 -1.05 5.29
C ASP A 235 21.93 -0.82 3.91
N ALA A 236 20.65 -1.14 3.74
CA ALA A 236 19.92 -0.93 2.51
C ALA A 236 19.18 0.42 2.42
N HIS A 237 19.23 1.27 3.45
CA HIS A 237 18.55 2.57 3.45
C HIS A 237 19.08 3.50 2.36
N LEU A 238 20.40 3.50 2.12
CA LEU A 238 21.07 4.33 1.12
C LEU A 238 20.65 5.80 1.18
N ASP A 239 20.30 6.43 0.06
CA ASP A 239 19.92 7.84 0.02
C ASP A 239 18.41 8.06 0.15
N MET A 240 17.60 7.01 -0.13
CA MET A 240 16.14 7.07 -0.08
C MET A 240 15.53 5.69 0.15
N VAL A 241 14.47 5.63 0.96
CA VAL A 241 13.63 4.43 1.15
C VAL A 241 12.26 4.60 0.52
N ARG A 242 11.63 3.48 0.14
CA ARG A 242 10.27 3.46 -0.43
C ARG A 242 9.37 2.60 0.43
N VAL A 243 8.56 3.23 1.26
CA VAL A 243 7.68 2.54 2.19
C VAL A 243 6.24 2.55 1.69
N GLY A 244 5.61 1.40 1.70
CA GLY A 244 4.21 1.21 1.34
C GLY A 244 3.44 0.68 2.54
N LEU A 245 3.48 -0.62 2.77
CA LEU A 245 2.68 -1.31 3.77
C LEU A 245 2.77 -0.68 5.18
N GLY A 246 3.97 -0.30 5.59
CA GLY A 246 4.18 0.35 6.89
C GLY A 246 3.45 1.67 7.06
N LEU A 247 3.15 2.42 5.97
CA LEU A 247 2.34 3.64 6.04
C LEU A 247 0.92 3.36 6.53
N TYR A 248 0.41 2.19 6.16
CA TYR A 248 -0.96 1.75 6.47
C TYR A 248 -1.05 1.02 7.80
N GLY A 249 0.09 0.92 8.53
CA GLY A 249 0.14 0.31 9.84
C GLY A 249 0.05 -1.22 9.82
N LEU A 250 0.55 -1.84 8.76
CA LEU A 250 0.57 -3.28 8.58
C LEU A 250 2.00 -3.81 8.64
N SER A 251 2.17 -5.01 9.23
CA SER A 251 3.47 -5.67 9.27
C SER A 251 3.80 -6.36 7.95
N PRO A 252 5.02 -6.19 7.42
CA PRO A 252 5.50 -7.01 6.31
C PRO A 252 6.02 -8.39 6.75
N PHE A 253 6.19 -8.63 8.05
CA PHE A 253 6.76 -9.84 8.61
C PHE A 253 5.66 -10.79 9.09
N ALA A 254 5.90 -12.10 8.97
CA ALA A 254 4.94 -13.11 9.40
C ALA A 254 4.81 -13.18 10.93
N ASP A 255 5.94 -13.04 11.63
CA ASP A 255 6.05 -13.30 13.07
C ASP A 255 6.17 -12.03 13.92
N VAL A 256 6.05 -10.85 13.31
CA VAL A 256 6.14 -9.57 14.02
C VAL A 256 4.90 -8.74 13.73
N THR A 257 4.16 -8.41 14.77
CA THR A 257 2.93 -7.61 14.64
C THR A 257 3.20 -6.15 14.32
N ALA A 258 2.21 -5.46 13.78
CA ALA A 258 2.28 -4.01 13.55
C ALA A 258 2.55 -3.24 14.85
N ALA A 259 1.96 -3.67 15.97
CA ALA A 259 2.13 -3.05 17.29
C ALA A 259 3.58 -3.15 17.80
N GLU A 260 4.24 -4.30 17.63
CA GLU A 260 5.66 -4.48 17.99
C GLU A 260 6.59 -3.59 17.14
N LEU A 261 6.18 -3.25 15.94
CA LEU A 261 6.87 -2.29 15.08
C LEU A 261 6.56 -0.83 15.46
N GLY A 262 5.63 -0.60 16.39
CA GLY A 262 5.13 0.74 16.75
C GLY A 262 4.16 1.32 15.72
N LEU A 263 3.68 0.51 14.79
CA LEU A 263 2.76 0.92 13.73
C LEU A 263 1.30 0.79 14.19
N ARG A 264 0.42 1.62 13.61
CA ARG A 264 -1.01 1.64 13.89
C ARG A 264 -1.79 1.31 12.62
N PRO A 265 -2.58 0.22 12.57
CA PRO A 265 -3.44 -0.06 11.42
C PRO A 265 -4.37 1.11 11.13
N ALA A 266 -4.39 1.55 9.87
CA ALA A 266 -5.16 2.72 9.45
C ALA A 266 -6.57 2.36 8.94
N MET A 267 -6.83 1.10 8.57
CA MET A 267 -8.10 0.67 7.96
C MET A 267 -8.93 -0.15 8.93
N SER A 268 -10.23 0.18 9.02
CA SER A 268 -11.28 -0.69 9.56
C SER A 268 -12.32 -0.97 8.47
N LEU A 269 -12.77 -2.23 8.35
CA LEU A 269 -13.93 -2.59 7.52
C LEU A 269 -15.14 -2.76 8.42
N VAL A 270 -16.12 -1.89 8.25
CA VAL A 270 -17.32 -1.78 9.12
C VAL A 270 -18.61 -1.91 8.33
N THR A 271 -19.63 -2.46 8.99
CA THR A 271 -21.00 -2.57 8.48
C THR A 271 -21.98 -2.72 9.67
N VAL A 272 -23.20 -3.15 9.40
CA VAL A 272 -24.22 -3.45 10.41
C VAL A 272 -24.83 -4.83 10.15
N LEU A 273 -25.52 -5.40 11.13
CA LEU A 273 -26.35 -6.58 10.90
C LEU A 273 -27.56 -6.21 10.05
N ALA A 274 -27.76 -6.93 8.94
CA ALA A 274 -28.91 -6.76 8.08
C ALA A 274 -30.14 -7.55 8.55
N ASN A 275 -29.92 -8.69 9.22
CA ASN A 275 -30.96 -9.54 9.76
C ASN A 275 -30.43 -10.35 10.95
N VAL A 276 -31.34 -10.69 11.87
CA VAL A 276 -31.06 -11.58 13.02
C VAL A 276 -32.23 -12.57 13.14
N LYS A 277 -31.91 -13.86 13.33
CA LYS A 277 -32.93 -14.88 13.48
C LYS A 277 -32.46 -16.05 14.38
N ALA A 278 -33.35 -16.49 15.26
CA ALA A 278 -33.17 -17.73 16.00
C ALA A 278 -33.38 -18.94 15.07
N VAL A 279 -32.58 -19.97 15.23
CA VAL A 279 -32.66 -21.21 14.44
C VAL A 279 -32.50 -22.43 15.36
N PRO A 280 -33.15 -23.59 15.02
CA PRO A 280 -33.00 -24.83 15.79
C PRO A 280 -31.62 -25.48 15.59
N ALA A 281 -31.30 -26.48 16.38
CA ALA A 281 -30.25 -27.43 16.08
C ALA A 281 -30.49 -28.12 14.74
N GLY A 282 -29.43 -28.48 14.02
CA GLY A 282 -29.51 -29.12 12.71
C GLY A 282 -29.77 -28.16 11.54
N GLN A 283 -29.75 -26.83 11.75
CA GLN A 283 -29.89 -25.86 10.68
C GLN A 283 -28.61 -25.75 9.86
N GLY A 284 -28.69 -26.09 8.56
CA GLY A 284 -27.60 -25.84 7.61
C GLY A 284 -27.45 -24.36 7.30
N VAL A 285 -26.20 -23.85 7.24
CA VAL A 285 -25.90 -22.45 7.02
C VAL A 285 -25.17 -22.24 5.69
N SER A 286 -25.71 -21.32 4.86
CA SER A 286 -25.13 -20.86 3.60
C SER A 286 -24.91 -22.01 2.58
N TYR A 287 -24.21 -21.72 1.48
CA TYR A 287 -24.02 -22.66 0.37
C TYR A 287 -23.25 -23.92 0.76
N GLY A 288 -23.84 -25.09 0.46
CA GLY A 288 -23.26 -26.40 0.69
C GLY A 288 -23.30 -26.85 2.14
N PHE A 289 -24.01 -26.11 3.00
CA PHE A 289 -24.26 -26.46 4.40
C PHE A 289 -23.00 -26.97 5.14
N ARG A 290 -21.85 -26.32 4.91
CA ARG A 290 -20.59 -26.72 5.56
C ARG A 290 -20.60 -26.49 7.06
N HIS A 291 -21.44 -25.59 7.53
CA HIS A 291 -21.76 -25.42 8.94
C HIS A 291 -23.18 -25.87 9.18
N VAL A 292 -23.38 -26.67 10.22
CA VAL A 292 -24.68 -27.09 10.71
C VAL A 292 -24.71 -26.78 12.19
N THR A 293 -25.76 -26.10 12.66
CA THR A 293 -25.89 -25.72 14.09
C THR A 293 -25.98 -26.98 14.94
N ALA A 294 -25.12 -27.09 15.95
CA ALA A 294 -25.13 -28.22 16.90
C ALA A 294 -26.26 -28.12 17.91
N GLU A 295 -26.66 -26.89 18.25
CA GLU A 295 -27.70 -26.55 19.24
C GLU A 295 -28.53 -25.37 18.70
N PRO A 296 -29.67 -25.05 19.32
CA PRO A 296 -30.40 -23.83 18.98
C PRO A 296 -29.52 -22.61 19.21
N THR A 297 -29.48 -21.71 18.20
CA THR A 297 -28.66 -20.50 18.24
C THR A 297 -29.32 -19.34 17.54
N THR A 298 -28.69 -18.16 17.58
CA THR A 298 -29.13 -16.97 16.85
C THR A 298 -28.10 -16.66 15.76
N LEU A 299 -28.55 -16.56 14.52
CA LEU A 299 -27.69 -16.23 13.37
C LEU A 299 -27.88 -14.76 12.99
N GLY A 300 -26.76 -14.07 12.78
CA GLY A 300 -26.70 -12.72 12.24
C GLY A 300 -26.29 -12.70 10.76
N LEU A 301 -26.97 -11.91 9.94
CA LEU A 301 -26.63 -11.70 8.53
C LEU A 301 -25.82 -10.42 8.39
N VAL A 302 -24.61 -10.52 7.84
CA VAL A 302 -23.70 -9.40 7.56
C VAL A 302 -23.73 -9.10 6.06
N PRO A 303 -24.12 -7.87 5.62
CA PRO A 303 -24.35 -7.51 4.22
C PRO A 303 -23.04 -7.11 3.50
N VAL A 304 -22.01 -7.93 3.64
CA VAL A 304 -20.69 -7.79 2.97
C VAL A 304 -20.31 -9.16 2.43
N GLY A 305 -19.82 -9.21 1.20
CA GLY A 305 -19.44 -10.47 0.58
C GLY A 305 -18.23 -10.34 -0.35
N TYR A 306 -18.02 -11.36 -1.21
CA TYR A 306 -16.82 -11.35 -2.05
C TYR A 306 -16.86 -10.29 -3.18
N ALA A 307 -18.05 -9.77 -3.55
CA ALA A 307 -18.15 -8.63 -4.46
C ALA A 307 -17.71 -7.31 -3.85
N ASP A 308 -17.58 -7.25 -2.54
CA ASP A 308 -17.08 -6.10 -1.77
C ASP A 308 -15.56 -6.18 -1.52
N GLY A 309 -14.95 -7.33 -1.84
CA GLY A 309 -13.52 -7.56 -1.68
C GLY A 309 -13.15 -8.55 -0.58
N VAL A 310 -14.13 -9.06 0.18
CA VAL A 310 -13.90 -10.09 1.20
C VAL A 310 -13.64 -11.45 0.54
N PRO A 311 -12.64 -12.24 0.97
CA PRO A 311 -12.39 -13.56 0.39
C PRO A 311 -13.58 -14.50 0.59
N ARG A 312 -13.82 -15.37 -0.41
CA ARG A 312 -14.93 -16.33 -0.35
C ARG A 312 -14.73 -17.47 0.66
N VAL A 313 -13.47 -17.82 0.94
CA VAL A 313 -13.09 -18.89 1.86
C VAL A 313 -12.26 -18.28 2.97
N VAL A 314 -12.76 -18.35 4.18
CA VAL A 314 -12.18 -17.76 5.39
C VAL A 314 -12.56 -18.60 6.62
N GLU A 315 -12.22 -19.89 6.58
CA GLU A 315 -12.55 -20.81 7.68
C GLU A 315 -11.84 -20.35 8.98
N GLY A 316 -12.60 -20.28 10.07
CA GLY A 316 -12.09 -19.90 11.39
C GLY A 316 -12.00 -18.40 11.64
N THR A 317 -12.41 -17.56 10.71
CA THR A 317 -12.44 -16.11 10.95
C THR A 317 -13.60 -15.69 11.87
N ARG A 318 -13.45 -14.52 12.41
CA ARG A 318 -14.37 -13.90 13.35
C ARG A 318 -14.58 -12.44 13.02
N VAL A 319 -15.66 -11.87 13.55
CA VAL A 319 -15.96 -10.43 13.49
C VAL A 319 -16.36 -9.92 14.86
N GLN A 320 -16.35 -8.62 15.06
CA GLN A 320 -16.92 -8.01 16.26
C GLN A 320 -18.37 -7.56 15.97
N VAL A 321 -19.30 -7.94 16.83
CA VAL A 321 -20.70 -7.49 16.82
C VAL A 321 -21.05 -6.96 18.21
N GLY A 322 -21.51 -5.73 18.31
CA GLY A 322 -21.91 -5.14 19.60
C GLY A 322 -20.81 -5.15 20.67
N GLY A 323 -19.54 -5.12 20.29
CA GLY A 323 -18.38 -5.15 21.21
C GLY A 323 -17.91 -6.55 21.60
N ARG A 324 -18.52 -7.63 21.13
CA ARG A 324 -18.10 -9.02 21.35
C ARG A 324 -17.69 -9.71 20.06
N THR A 325 -16.74 -10.60 20.13
CA THR A 325 -16.26 -11.37 18.98
C THR A 325 -17.14 -12.59 18.75
N VAL A 326 -17.57 -12.78 17.50
CA VAL A 326 -18.40 -13.91 17.06
C VAL A 326 -17.81 -14.57 15.81
N PRO A 327 -17.99 -15.88 15.63
CA PRO A 327 -17.43 -16.62 14.50
C PRO A 327 -18.25 -16.35 13.22
N VAL A 328 -17.53 -16.32 12.08
CA VAL A 328 -18.12 -16.43 10.75
C VAL A 328 -18.45 -17.89 10.50
N VAL A 329 -19.69 -18.19 10.10
CA VAL A 329 -20.17 -19.55 9.88
C VAL A 329 -20.73 -19.77 8.48
N GLY A 330 -20.41 -20.93 7.91
CA GLY A 330 -20.75 -21.24 6.54
C GLY A 330 -19.90 -20.46 5.50
N ARG A 331 -20.25 -20.59 4.24
CA ARG A 331 -19.52 -19.91 3.14
C ARG A 331 -19.96 -18.47 2.96
N ILE A 332 -19.00 -17.59 2.66
CA ILE A 332 -19.28 -16.23 2.23
C ILE A 332 -19.91 -16.28 0.82
N ALA A 333 -21.02 -15.56 0.66
CA ALA A 333 -21.72 -15.35 -0.61
C ALA A 333 -21.22 -14.08 -1.32
N MET A 334 -21.82 -13.74 -2.45
CA MET A 334 -21.45 -12.57 -3.24
C MET A 334 -21.60 -11.28 -2.44
N ASP A 335 -22.70 -11.12 -1.73
CA ASP A 335 -23.13 -9.87 -1.10
C ASP A 335 -23.22 -9.96 0.42
N GLN A 336 -23.02 -11.15 1.01
CA GLN A 336 -23.33 -11.36 2.44
C GLN A 336 -22.65 -12.61 3.00
N PHE A 337 -22.52 -12.66 4.32
CA PHE A 337 -22.16 -13.86 5.08
C PHE A 337 -22.93 -13.94 6.40
N VAL A 338 -22.80 -15.07 7.09
CA VAL A 338 -23.50 -15.36 8.33
C VAL A 338 -22.52 -15.45 9.49
N VAL A 339 -22.92 -14.95 10.64
CA VAL A 339 -22.21 -15.10 11.93
C VAL A 339 -23.10 -15.84 12.91
N ASP A 340 -22.48 -16.60 13.81
CA ASP A 340 -23.17 -17.23 14.93
C ASP A 340 -23.08 -16.31 16.16
N LEU A 341 -24.22 -15.74 16.52
CA LEU A 341 -24.33 -14.81 17.65
C LEU A 341 -24.45 -15.52 18.99
N GLY A 342 -24.65 -16.84 18.97
CA GLY A 342 -24.89 -17.68 20.15
C GLY A 342 -26.38 -17.75 20.55
N PRO A 343 -26.69 -18.64 21.50
CA PRO A 343 -28.04 -18.79 22.01
C PRO A 343 -28.47 -17.50 22.71
N ASP A 344 -29.77 -17.18 22.61
CA ASP A 344 -30.39 -16.05 23.27
C ASP A 344 -29.72 -14.68 23.05
N ALA A 345 -29.09 -14.49 21.90
CA ALA A 345 -28.44 -13.22 21.56
C ALA A 345 -29.46 -12.08 21.45
N ALA A 346 -29.14 -10.97 22.08
CA ALA A 346 -30.02 -9.78 22.10
C ALA A 346 -29.72 -8.79 20.96
N ASP A 347 -28.88 -9.21 20.00
CA ASP A 347 -28.52 -8.37 18.84
C ASP A 347 -29.71 -8.17 17.91
N ALA A 348 -29.71 -7.05 17.21
CA ALA A 348 -30.78 -6.63 16.32
C ALA A 348 -30.23 -6.16 14.96
N PRO A 349 -31.05 -6.15 13.91
CA PRO A 349 -30.70 -5.44 12.67
C PRO A 349 -30.28 -4.01 12.98
N GLY A 350 -29.18 -3.54 12.37
CA GLY A 350 -28.56 -2.24 12.62
C GLY A 350 -27.46 -2.23 13.67
N ASP A 351 -27.25 -3.31 14.42
CA ASP A 351 -26.10 -3.40 15.34
C ASP A 351 -24.77 -3.43 14.55
N ALA A 352 -23.79 -2.68 15.07
CA ALA A 352 -22.50 -2.48 14.42
C ALA A 352 -21.68 -3.78 14.30
N VAL A 353 -21.10 -3.97 13.13
CA VAL A 353 -20.18 -5.07 12.84
C VAL A 353 -18.84 -4.50 12.35
N GLU A 354 -17.73 -4.91 12.95
CA GLU A 354 -16.40 -4.65 12.43
C GLU A 354 -15.75 -5.98 12.05
N LEU A 355 -15.36 -6.11 10.76
CA LEU A 355 -14.76 -7.34 10.25
C LEU A 355 -13.29 -7.43 10.70
N PHE A 356 -12.55 -6.35 10.51
CA PHE A 356 -11.18 -6.16 10.99
C PHE A 356 -10.91 -4.68 11.22
N GLY A 357 -10.03 -4.38 12.15
CA GLY A 357 -9.62 -3.02 12.44
C GLY A 357 -9.23 -2.82 13.91
N PRO A 358 -8.72 -1.63 14.25
CA PRO A 358 -8.21 -1.36 15.60
C PRO A 358 -9.24 -1.48 16.72
N ALA A 359 -10.52 -1.15 16.46
CA ALA A 359 -11.52 -1.16 17.50
C ALA A 359 -11.98 -2.57 17.87
N SER A 360 -12.05 -3.49 16.91
CA SER A 360 -12.35 -4.91 17.16
C SER A 360 -11.18 -5.67 17.75
N GLY A 361 -9.95 -5.17 17.56
CA GLY A 361 -8.74 -5.92 17.85
C GLY A 361 -8.53 -7.12 16.92
N ILE A 362 -9.28 -7.23 15.83
CA ILE A 362 -9.12 -8.27 14.81
C ILE A 362 -8.21 -7.72 13.71
N PRO A 363 -6.97 -8.24 13.59
CA PRO A 363 -6.05 -7.79 12.55
C PRO A 363 -6.48 -8.32 11.19
N VAL A 364 -6.23 -7.56 10.13
CA VAL A 364 -6.51 -8.00 8.75
C VAL A 364 -5.67 -9.23 8.36
N GLU A 365 -4.55 -9.43 9.01
CA GLU A 365 -3.66 -10.60 8.87
C GLU A 365 -4.38 -11.91 9.21
N GLU A 366 -5.31 -11.91 10.18
CA GLU A 366 -6.12 -13.08 10.52
C GLU A 366 -7.01 -13.50 9.34
N TRP A 367 -7.65 -12.55 8.69
CA TRP A 367 -8.45 -12.78 7.49
C TRP A 367 -7.59 -13.20 6.30
N ALA A 368 -6.39 -12.61 6.15
CA ALA A 368 -5.45 -12.96 5.10
C ALA A 368 -4.96 -14.42 5.25
N ALA A 369 -4.54 -14.81 6.45
CA ALA A 369 -4.09 -16.17 6.74
C ALA A 369 -5.19 -17.20 6.48
N ALA A 370 -6.42 -16.95 6.93
CA ALA A 370 -7.56 -17.82 6.69
C ALA A 370 -7.92 -17.96 5.21
N ALA A 371 -7.61 -16.95 4.40
CA ALA A 371 -7.79 -16.97 2.95
C ALA A 371 -6.58 -17.52 2.17
N GLY A 372 -5.48 -17.88 2.85
CA GLY A 372 -4.25 -18.33 2.22
C GLY A 372 -3.54 -17.24 1.41
N THR A 373 -3.61 -15.99 1.87
CA THR A 373 -3.01 -14.84 1.19
C THR A 373 -2.33 -13.89 2.20
N ILE A 374 -1.99 -12.68 1.76
CA ILE A 374 -1.29 -11.67 2.55
C ILE A 374 -2.16 -10.41 2.80
N ASN A 375 -1.84 -9.67 3.85
CA ASN A 375 -2.53 -8.44 4.23
C ASN A 375 -2.58 -7.39 3.11
N TYR A 376 -1.53 -7.29 2.27
CA TYR A 376 -1.51 -6.44 1.07
C TYR A 376 -2.70 -6.68 0.15
N GLU A 377 -3.00 -7.96 -0.14
CA GLU A 377 -4.09 -8.34 -1.03
C GLU A 377 -5.43 -7.99 -0.40
N LEU A 378 -5.61 -8.28 0.89
CA LEU A 378 -6.88 -8.02 1.58
C LEU A 378 -7.28 -6.56 1.52
N VAL A 379 -6.39 -5.64 1.92
CA VAL A 379 -6.72 -4.22 1.95
C VAL A 379 -6.89 -3.62 0.55
N THR A 380 -6.13 -4.11 -0.44
CA THR A 380 -6.24 -3.61 -1.82
C THR A 380 -7.46 -4.13 -2.57
N ARG A 381 -8.05 -5.24 -2.13
CA ARG A 381 -9.23 -5.86 -2.77
C ARG A 381 -10.54 -5.17 -2.46
N ILE A 382 -10.61 -4.37 -1.39
CA ILE A 382 -11.86 -3.71 -1.02
C ILE A 382 -12.38 -2.87 -2.19
N GLY A 383 -13.52 -3.30 -2.72
CA GLY A 383 -14.05 -2.81 -3.99
C GLY A 383 -14.74 -1.45 -3.91
N GLY A 384 -15.12 -0.93 -5.09
CA GLY A 384 -15.82 0.37 -5.20
C GLY A 384 -17.25 0.38 -4.68
N ARG A 385 -17.81 -0.77 -4.25
CA ARG A 385 -19.12 -0.88 -3.58
C ARG A 385 -19.05 -0.51 -2.09
N VAL A 386 -17.84 -0.43 -1.53
CA VAL A 386 -17.59 -0.08 -0.13
C VAL A 386 -17.16 1.37 -0.05
N ASP A 387 -17.88 2.19 0.71
CA ASP A 387 -17.60 3.60 0.86
C ASP A 387 -16.28 3.83 1.61
N ARG A 388 -15.45 4.77 1.14
CA ARG A 388 -14.22 5.16 1.82
C ARG A 388 -14.44 6.42 2.64
N GLN A 389 -14.39 6.27 3.95
CA GLN A 389 -14.55 7.35 4.92
C GLN A 389 -13.18 7.68 5.52
N HIS A 390 -12.63 8.84 5.15
CA HIS A 390 -11.41 9.32 5.78
C HIS A 390 -11.77 10.03 7.08
N VAL A 391 -11.26 9.51 8.19
CA VAL A 391 -11.41 10.10 9.51
C VAL A 391 -10.09 10.70 9.98
N ASP A 392 -10.19 11.86 10.62
CA ASP A 392 -9.05 12.53 11.20
C ASP A 392 -9.38 12.85 12.65
N PRO A 393 -9.33 11.84 13.54
CA PRO A 393 -9.67 12.07 14.94
C PRO A 393 -8.72 13.13 15.49
N THR A 394 -9.33 14.22 16.00
CA THR A 394 -8.59 15.24 16.75
C THR A 394 -7.86 14.52 17.88
N PRO A 395 -6.56 14.79 18.13
CA PRO A 395 -5.88 14.18 19.26
C PRO A 395 -6.70 14.49 20.51
N THR A 396 -7.32 13.47 21.10
CA THR A 396 -7.79 13.58 22.48
C THR A 396 -6.60 14.01 23.27
N GLN A 397 -6.66 15.15 23.96
CA GLN A 397 -5.64 15.56 24.92
C GLN A 397 -5.52 14.41 25.92
N GLU A 398 -4.61 13.49 25.65
CA GLU A 398 -4.16 12.55 26.67
C GLU A 398 -3.59 13.42 27.78
N ALA A 399 -4.23 13.32 28.95
CA ALA A 399 -3.78 13.98 30.17
C ALA A 399 -2.27 13.71 30.30
N ARG A 400 -1.48 14.79 30.25
CA ARG A 400 -0.07 14.72 30.62
C ARG A 400 0.03 14.17 32.03
N PRO A 401 0.92 13.18 32.27
CA PRO A 401 1.17 12.66 33.58
C PRO A 401 1.66 13.75 34.58
#